data_9e689cf92af190dfca28fcae028694dc
#
_entry.id   9e689cf92af190dfca28fcae028694dc
#
_cell.length_a   1.000
_cell.length_b   1.000
_cell.length_c   1.000
_cell.angle_alpha   90.00
_cell.angle_beta   90.00
_cell.angle_gamma   90.00
#
_symmetry.space_group_name_H-M   'P 1'
#
loop_
_entity.id
_entity.type
_entity.pdbx_description
1 polymer ?
#
loop_
_entity_poly.entity_id
_entity_poly.type
_entity_poly.pdbx_seq_one_letter_code
_entity_poly.pdbx_strand_id
1 'polypeptide(L)' 'MSRLAFFDTNVLVYADDASSPEKQERSITLFAEHLRRGTAVVSLQVLQEYFAAVTRKLGLAPEMAQRKVEILARGRVARF' A
#
# COMPACT_ATOMS: atom_id res chain seq x y z
N MET A 1 -18.84 -1.82 -15.20
CA MET A 1 -17.76 -0.86 -15.43
C MET A 1 -16.84 -0.82 -14.21
N SER A 2 -15.56 -1.02 -14.43
CA SER A 2 -14.59 -1.03 -13.33
C SER A 2 -14.27 0.39 -12.88
N ARG A 3 -14.36 0.65 -11.59
CA ARG A 3 -13.93 1.93 -11.01
C ARG A 3 -12.54 1.78 -10.47
N LEU A 4 -11.68 2.75 -10.77
CA LEU A 4 -10.35 2.81 -10.19
C LEU A 4 -10.44 3.19 -8.73
N ALA A 5 -9.64 2.53 -7.89
CA ALA A 5 -9.53 2.82 -6.47
C ALA A 5 -8.13 3.38 -6.20
N PHE A 6 -8.08 4.62 -5.70
CA PHE A 6 -6.83 5.29 -5.36
C PHE A 6 -6.54 5.05 -3.88
N PHE A 7 -5.38 4.49 -3.60
CA PHE A 7 -4.98 4.17 -2.24
C PHE A 7 -4.02 5.24 -1.72
N ASP A 8 -4.33 5.80 -0.56
CA ASP A 8 -3.44 6.75 0.08
C ASP A 8 -2.46 6.04 1.00
N THR A 9 -1.48 6.80 1.50
CA THR A 9 -0.42 6.28 2.35
C THR A 9 -0.95 5.62 3.60
N ASN A 10 -1.96 6.21 4.25
CA ASN A 10 -2.49 5.69 5.51
C ASN A 10 -3.08 4.30 5.37
N VAL A 11 -3.84 4.06 4.30
CA VAL A 11 -4.42 2.74 4.05
C VAL A 11 -3.32 1.69 3.87
N LEU A 12 -2.28 2.03 3.11
CA LEU A 12 -1.18 1.11 2.85
C LEU A 12 -0.37 0.83 4.12
N VAL A 13 -0.17 1.84 4.96
CA VAL A 13 0.54 1.66 6.24
C VAL A 13 -0.27 0.76 7.18
N TYR A 14 -1.59 0.91 7.24
CA TYR A 14 -2.42 0.04 8.06
C TYR A 14 -2.28 -1.44 7.67
N ALA A 15 -2.03 -1.73 6.40
CA ALA A 15 -1.83 -3.11 5.95
C ALA A 15 -0.62 -3.78 6.61
N ASP A 16 0.32 -2.99 7.14
CA ASP A 16 1.52 -3.50 7.81
C ASP A 16 1.50 -3.27 9.32
N ASP A 17 0.46 -2.64 9.86
CA ASP A 17 0.40 -2.23 11.25
C ASP A 17 -0.34 -3.25 12.12
N ALA A 18 0.43 -4.14 12.74
CA ALA A 18 -0.12 -5.18 13.61
C ALA A 18 -0.73 -4.64 14.90
N SER A 19 -0.50 -3.36 15.25
CA SER A 19 -1.12 -2.75 16.43
C SER A 19 -2.60 -2.43 16.22
N SER A 20 -3.07 -2.49 14.98
CA SER A 20 -4.47 -2.25 14.61
C SER A 20 -4.98 -3.41 13.74
N PRO A 21 -5.21 -4.62 14.33
CA PRO A 21 -5.49 -5.81 13.54
C PRO A 21 -6.71 -5.71 12.63
N GLU A 22 -7.78 -5.06 13.08
CA GLU A 22 -8.98 -4.90 12.26
C GLU A 22 -8.73 -4.01 11.05
N LYS A 23 -8.02 -2.90 11.24
CA LYS A 23 -7.66 -2.00 10.15
C LYS A 23 -6.67 -2.67 9.22
N GLN A 24 -5.73 -3.44 9.76
CA GLN A 24 -4.75 -4.18 8.99
C GLN A 24 -5.44 -5.17 8.05
N GLU A 25 -6.32 -6.00 8.58
CA GLU A 25 -7.03 -6.99 7.79
C GLU A 25 -7.87 -6.35 6.70
N ARG A 26 -8.59 -5.29 7.05
CA ARG A 26 -9.45 -4.57 6.12
C ARG A 26 -8.64 -3.95 4.98
N SER A 27 -7.50 -3.36 5.31
CA SER A 27 -6.63 -2.73 4.32
C SER A 27 -6.01 -3.76 3.37
N ILE A 28 -5.53 -4.89 3.90
CA ILE A 28 -4.98 -5.97 3.09
C ILE A 28 -6.04 -6.51 2.12
N THR A 29 -7.22 -6.80 2.63
CA THR A 29 -8.32 -7.35 1.83
C THR A 29 -8.72 -6.39 0.72
N LEU A 30 -8.88 -5.13 1.05
CA LEU A 30 -9.29 -4.10 0.09
C LEU A 30 -8.26 -3.93 -1.03
N PHE A 31 -6.99 -3.83 -0.67
CA PHE A 31 -5.95 -3.67 -1.68
C PHE A 31 -5.81 -4.91 -2.56
N ALA A 32 -5.80 -6.10 -1.96
CA ALA A 32 -5.68 -7.36 -2.70
C ALA A 32 -6.84 -7.55 -3.68
N GLU A 33 -8.05 -7.19 -3.28
CA GLU A 33 -9.23 -7.28 -4.14
C GLU A 33 -9.11 -6.36 -5.35
N HIS A 34 -8.74 -5.10 -5.12
CA HIS A 34 -8.59 -4.15 -6.21
C HIS A 34 -7.40 -4.50 -7.11
N LEU A 35 -6.31 -5.00 -6.54
CA LEU A 35 -5.16 -5.44 -7.33
C LEU A 35 -5.56 -6.57 -8.27
N ARG A 36 -6.32 -7.54 -7.75
CA ARG A 36 -6.79 -8.69 -8.53
C ARG A 36 -7.72 -8.26 -9.66
N ARG A 37 -8.54 -7.23 -9.44
CA ARG A 37 -9.45 -6.68 -10.44
C ARG A 37 -8.77 -5.73 -11.43
N GLY A 38 -7.52 -5.36 -11.19
CA GLY A 38 -6.81 -4.37 -11.99
C GLY A 38 -7.29 -2.94 -11.78
N THR A 39 -7.93 -2.67 -10.65
CA THR A 39 -8.49 -1.35 -10.32
C THR A 39 -7.71 -0.60 -9.25
N ALA A 40 -6.66 -1.20 -8.67
CA ALA A 40 -5.83 -0.54 -7.68
C ALA A 40 -4.91 0.49 -8.34
N VAL A 41 -4.92 1.71 -7.82
CA VAL A 41 -4.03 2.79 -8.27
C VAL A 41 -3.30 3.38 -7.07
N VAL A 42 -1.99 3.50 -7.18
CA VAL A 42 -1.17 4.21 -6.20
C VAL A 42 -0.35 5.26 -6.92
N SER A 43 -0.14 6.41 -6.28
CA SER A 43 0.75 7.41 -6.88
C SER A 43 2.20 7.10 -6.50
N LEU A 44 3.13 7.59 -7.32
CA LEU A 44 4.55 7.47 -7.00
C LEU A 44 4.87 8.15 -5.66
N GLN A 45 4.26 9.29 -5.41
CA GLN A 45 4.41 10.01 -4.14
C GLN A 45 3.95 9.16 -2.96
N VAL A 46 2.80 8.49 -3.09
CA VAL A 46 2.28 7.61 -2.04
C VAL A 46 3.25 6.46 -1.77
N LEU A 47 3.86 5.87 -2.79
CA LEU A 47 4.85 4.81 -2.62
C LEU A 47 6.08 5.31 -1.84
N GLN A 48 6.54 6.53 -2.13
CA GLN A 48 7.66 7.15 -1.42
C GLN A 48 7.31 7.41 0.04
N GLU A 49 6.13 7.97 0.30
CA GLU A 49 5.65 8.23 1.65
C GLU A 49 5.43 6.94 2.44
N TYR A 50 4.91 5.90 1.79
CA TYR A 50 4.74 4.59 2.39
C TYR A 50 6.07 4.01 2.84
N PHE A 51 7.09 4.02 1.96
CA PHE A 51 8.41 3.53 2.30
C PHE A 51 8.98 4.24 3.53
N ALA A 52 8.90 5.57 3.56
CA ALA A 52 9.36 6.36 4.69
C ALA A 52 8.59 6.03 5.97
N ALA A 53 7.27 5.88 5.87
CA ALA A 53 6.43 5.61 7.04
C ALA A 53 6.71 4.23 7.64
N VAL A 54 6.79 3.17 6.83
CA VAL A 54 6.99 1.82 7.37
C VAL A 54 8.40 1.63 7.92
N THR A 55 9.39 2.30 7.37
CA THR A 55 10.76 2.23 7.90
C THR A 55 10.90 3.02 9.20
N ARG A 56 10.27 4.20 9.29
CA ARG A 56 10.39 5.06 10.47
C ARG A 56 9.45 4.66 11.61
N LYS A 57 8.16 4.45 11.30
CA LYS A 57 7.14 4.21 12.32
C LYS A 57 7.04 2.76 12.73
N LEU A 58 7.14 1.85 11.77
CA LEU A 58 6.99 0.43 12.03
C LEU A 58 8.33 -0.29 12.16
N GLY A 59 9.42 0.40 11.90
CA GLY A 59 10.76 -0.16 12.07
C GLY A 59 11.09 -1.28 11.07
N LEU A 60 10.42 -1.32 9.92
CA LEU A 60 10.74 -2.31 8.89
C LEU A 60 12.15 -2.08 8.36
N ALA A 61 12.88 -3.18 8.13
CA ALA A 61 14.17 -3.10 7.47
C ALA A 61 13.97 -2.55 6.04
N PRO A 62 14.89 -1.69 5.55
CA PRO A 62 14.76 -1.10 4.21
C PRO A 62 14.55 -2.13 3.09
N GLU A 63 15.21 -3.28 3.17
CA GLU A 63 15.07 -4.35 2.17
C GLU A 63 13.65 -4.91 2.16
N MET A 64 13.05 -5.06 3.32
CA MET A 64 11.67 -5.54 3.43
C MET A 64 10.68 -4.49 2.92
N ALA A 65 10.92 -3.22 3.27
CA ALA A 65 10.09 -2.12 2.79
C ALA A 65 10.15 -2.01 1.27
N GLN A 66 11.32 -2.21 0.68
CA GLN A 66 11.51 -2.20 -0.78
C GLN A 66 10.70 -3.31 -1.45
N ARG A 67 10.71 -4.51 -0.90
CA ARG A 67 9.91 -5.63 -1.44
C ARG A 67 8.41 -5.30 -1.40
N LYS A 68 7.94 -4.68 -0.32
CA LYS A 68 6.54 -4.29 -0.21
C LYS A 68 6.17 -3.20 -1.21
N VAL A 69 7.05 -2.25 -1.45
CA VAL A 69 6.85 -1.22 -2.48
C VAL A 69 6.73 -1.88 -3.86
N GLU A 70 7.56 -2.86 -4.15
CA GLU A 70 7.49 -3.59 -5.43
C GLU A 70 6.15 -4.32 -5.60
N ILE A 71 5.62 -4.89 -4.52
CA ILE A 71 4.31 -5.54 -4.54
C ILE A 71 3.20 -4.51 -4.78
N LEU A 72 3.24 -3.38 -4.10
CA LEU A 72 2.26 -2.32 -4.27
C LEU A 72 2.31 -1.74 -5.68
N ALA A 73 3.49 -1.68 -6.28
CA ALA A 73 3.69 -1.17 -7.63
C ALA A 73 3.19 -2.12 -8.73
N ARG A 74 2.74 -3.32 -8.39
CA ARG A 74 2.11 -4.23 -9.35
C ARG A 74 0.78 -3.70 -9.86
N GLY A 75 0.13 -2.83 -9.11
CA GLY A 75 -1.04 -2.11 -9.56
C GLY A 75 -0.65 -1.00 -10.53
N ARG A 76 -1.59 -0.11 -10.79
CA ARG A 76 -1.33 1.06 -11.62
C ARG A 76 -0.60 2.11 -10.80
N VAL A 77 0.53 2.58 -11.30
CA VAL A 77 1.29 3.64 -10.65
C VAL A 77 1.05 4.95 -11.40
N ALA A 78 0.41 5.90 -10.72
CA ALA A 78 0.16 7.22 -11.30
C ALA A 78 1.34 8.14 -10.98
N ARG A 79 1.81 8.85 -12.02
CA ARG A 79 2.90 9.84 -11.89
C ARG A 79 2.32 11.20 -12.22
N PHE A 80 2.40 12.07 -11.24
CA PHE A 80 1.90 13.44 -11.40
C PHE A 80 3.03 14.43 -11.47
#